data_789375e61c0f67976e60fa8ddabddcbd
#
_entry.id   789375e61c0f67976e60fa8ddabddcbd
#
_cell.length_a   1.000
_cell.length_b   1.000
_cell.length_c   1.000
_cell.angle_alpha   90.00
_cell.angle_beta   90.00
_cell.angle_gamma   90.00
#
_symmetry.space_group_name_H-M   'P 1'
#
loop_
_entity.id
_entity.type
_entity.pdbx_description
1 polymer ?
#
loop_
_entity_poly.entity_id
_entity_poly.type
_entity_poly.pdbx_seq_one_letter_code
_entity_poly.pdbx_strand_id
1 'polypeptide(L)'
;YEEFVRLAADARVGGMLSGKAGILNIHLGDGARHLDLIERVVHETEIPVTQFLPTHINRNSHLFEAAVSFAREGGCVDFTGNEDIDSWEKITDEVRVCTGIRRLLDAGISENNFTISSDGQGSLPRFSPSGQYEGLGIGKASSLLKEVRECVMREHLPLELALRAVTSNPARILKLNTKGHIAPGYDGDICLLHKDSLLLHTVIAKGRVMVRNSVPEVRGTFE
;
A
#
# COMPACT_ATOMS: atom_id res chain seq x y z
N TYR A 1 16.89 19.47 3.55
CA TYR A 1 16.77 18.76 4.82
C TYR A 1 15.91 19.54 5.81
N GLU A 2 16.27 20.78 6.16
CA GLU A 2 15.53 21.58 7.14
C GLU A 2 14.06 21.77 6.77
N GLU A 3 13.76 22.00 5.51
CA GLU A 3 12.38 22.12 5.02
C GLU A 3 11.60 20.81 5.20
N PHE A 4 12.25 19.67 4.99
CA PHE A 4 11.62 18.37 5.17
C PHE A 4 11.37 18.05 6.65
N VAL A 5 12.33 18.38 7.53
CA VAL A 5 12.15 18.30 8.99
C VAL A 5 10.96 19.16 9.45
N ARG A 6 10.89 20.41 8.97
CA ARG A 6 9.78 21.31 9.29
C ARG A 6 8.44 20.77 8.83
N LEU A 7 8.37 20.28 7.59
CA LEU A 7 7.15 19.67 7.05
C LEU A 7 6.70 18.46 7.90
N ALA A 8 7.63 17.61 8.31
CA ALA A 8 7.33 16.45 9.15
C ALA A 8 6.82 16.85 10.55
N ALA A 9 7.43 17.87 11.15
CA ALA A 9 7.03 18.42 12.43
C ALA A 9 5.64 19.08 12.34
N ASP A 10 5.39 19.89 11.32
CA ASP A 10 4.09 20.56 11.10
C ASP A 10 2.96 19.57 10.86
N ALA A 11 3.20 18.53 10.05
CA ALA A 11 2.23 17.45 9.83
C ALA A 11 1.91 16.72 11.15
N ARG A 12 2.93 16.41 11.96
CA ARG A 12 2.75 15.78 13.27
C ARG A 12 1.92 16.63 14.22
N VAL A 13 2.26 17.91 14.36
CA VAL A 13 1.52 18.87 15.21
C VAL A 13 0.09 19.02 14.71
N GLY A 14 -0.11 19.20 13.40
CA GLY A 14 -1.44 19.29 12.78
C GLY A 14 -2.28 18.03 13.06
N GLY A 15 -1.66 16.86 12.97
CA GLY A 15 -2.30 15.57 13.29
C GLY A 15 -2.72 15.48 14.76
N MET A 16 -1.86 15.89 15.69
CA MET A 16 -2.17 15.91 17.12
C MET A 16 -3.32 16.89 17.43
N LEU A 17 -3.28 18.10 16.92
CA LEU A 17 -4.28 19.12 17.17
C LEU A 17 -5.65 18.76 16.57
N SER A 18 -5.69 18.11 15.43
CA SER A 18 -6.93 17.72 14.74
C SER A 18 -7.45 16.34 15.12
N GLY A 19 -6.70 15.56 15.91
CA GLY A 19 -7.02 14.15 16.21
C GLY A 19 -6.89 13.22 14.99
N LYS A 20 -6.13 13.65 13.96
CA LYS A 20 -5.86 12.89 12.73
C LYS A 20 -4.50 12.17 12.81
N ALA A 21 -4.20 11.37 11.81
CA ALA A 21 -2.91 10.67 11.75
C ALA A 21 -1.71 11.63 11.70
N GLY A 22 -1.80 12.68 10.87
CA GLY A 22 -0.71 13.64 10.68
C GLY A 22 0.56 13.02 10.09
N ILE A 23 0.42 11.89 9.40
CA ILE A 23 1.51 11.13 8.81
C ILE A 23 1.94 11.74 7.47
N LEU A 24 3.23 11.62 7.12
CA LEU A 24 3.73 11.92 5.79
C LEU A 24 3.74 10.65 4.94
N ASN A 25 2.87 10.61 3.93
CA ASN A 25 2.96 9.63 2.86
C ASN A 25 3.91 10.16 1.78
N ILE A 26 4.97 9.43 1.49
CA ILE A 26 6.07 9.89 0.63
C ILE A 26 6.18 8.99 -0.57
N HIS A 27 5.91 9.54 -1.75
CA HIS A 27 6.06 8.84 -3.02
C HIS A 27 7.54 8.80 -3.42
N LEU A 28 8.10 7.60 -3.44
CA LEU A 28 9.49 7.35 -3.77
C LEU A 28 9.67 7.16 -5.28
N GLY A 29 10.75 7.71 -5.80
CA GLY A 29 11.20 7.50 -7.19
C GLY A 29 12.37 6.51 -7.25
N ASP A 30 13.00 6.43 -8.43
CA ASP A 30 14.15 5.56 -8.70
C ASP A 30 15.51 6.20 -8.34
N GLY A 31 15.48 7.26 -7.55
CA GLY A 31 16.70 7.97 -7.16
C GLY A 31 17.59 7.13 -6.26
N ALA A 32 18.91 7.15 -6.49
CA ALA A 32 19.90 6.34 -5.78
C ALA A 32 20.01 6.60 -4.26
N ARG A 33 19.36 7.64 -3.74
CA ARG A 33 19.34 7.95 -2.31
C ARG A 33 18.23 7.25 -1.53
N HIS A 34 17.34 6.55 -2.21
CA HIS A 34 16.25 5.77 -1.62
C HIS A 34 15.56 6.45 -0.43
N LEU A 35 15.79 5.95 0.80
CA LEU A 35 15.22 6.45 2.06
C LEU A 35 16.15 7.35 2.87
N ASP A 36 17.37 7.65 2.38
CA ASP A 36 18.41 8.37 3.14
C ASP A 36 17.89 9.64 3.84
N LEU A 37 17.04 10.43 3.15
CA LEU A 37 16.50 11.66 3.70
C LEU A 37 15.54 11.41 4.87
N ILE A 38 14.74 10.36 4.79
CA ILE A 38 13.79 9.98 5.85
C ILE A 38 14.56 9.43 7.04
N GLU A 39 15.49 8.50 6.80
CA GLU A 39 16.33 7.89 7.84
C GLU A 39 17.16 8.95 8.58
N ARG A 40 17.71 9.90 7.84
CA ARG A 40 18.43 11.02 8.43
C ARG A 40 17.54 11.85 9.37
N VAL A 41 16.30 12.13 9.01
CA VAL A 41 15.37 12.84 9.91
C VAL A 41 15.08 12.03 11.14
N VAL A 42 14.83 10.73 11.00
CA VAL A 42 14.57 9.83 12.14
C VAL A 42 15.75 9.77 13.12
N HIS A 43 16.99 9.74 12.60
CA HIS A 43 18.18 9.59 13.44
C HIS A 43 18.71 10.92 13.99
N GLU A 44 18.49 12.04 13.32
CA GLU A 44 19.02 13.35 13.74
C GLU A 44 17.99 14.21 14.48
N THR A 45 16.73 13.76 14.63
CA THR A 45 15.66 14.51 15.30
C THR A 45 14.83 13.61 16.23
N GLU A 46 13.91 14.21 16.99
CA GLU A 46 12.94 13.50 17.83
C GLU A 46 11.65 13.10 17.04
N ILE A 47 11.66 13.22 15.72
CA ILE A 47 10.52 12.81 14.88
C ILE A 47 10.56 11.28 14.77
N PRO A 48 9.50 10.58 15.24
CA PRO A 48 9.52 9.13 15.27
C PRO A 48 9.41 8.52 13.85
N VAL A 49 10.01 7.34 13.66
CA VAL A 49 9.96 6.59 12.40
C VAL A 49 8.52 6.38 11.90
N THR A 50 7.55 6.24 12.81
CA THR A 50 6.13 6.07 12.51
C THR A 50 5.44 7.34 11.96
N GLN A 51 6.16 8.47 11.87
CA GLN A 51 5.69 9.69 11.22
C GLN A 51 5.63 9.55 9.70
N PHE A 52 6.37 8.61 9.14
CA PHE A 52 6.57 8.43 7.71
C PHE A 52 5.92 7.16 7.19
N LEU A 53 5.34 7.24 5.99
CA LEU A 53 4.85 6.10 5.21
C LEU A 53 5.42 6.22 3.80
N PRO A 54 6.63 5.71 3.55
CA PRO A 54 7.18 5.64 2.21
C PRO A 54 6.38 4.66 1.35
N THR A 55 5.91 5.12 0.19
CA THR A 55 5.18 4.30 -0.79
C THR A 55 6.02 4.04 -2.04
N HIS A 56 5.64 3.07 -2.85
CA HIS A 56 6.37 2.55 -4.00
C HIS A 56 7.68 1.82 -3.63
N ILE A 57 7.74 1.23 -2.42
CA ILE A 57 8.98 0.57 -1.96
C ILE A 57 9.41 -0.61 -2.82
N ASN A 58 8.48 -1.16 -3.59
CA ASN A 58 8.72 -2.31 -4.49
C ASN A 58 9.17 -1.91 -5.89
N ARG A 59 9.39 -0.62 -6.17
CA ARG A 59 9.73 -0.08 -7.48
C ARG A 59 11.03 -0.67 -8.06
N ASN A 60 12.00 -0.97 -7.21
CA ASN A 60 13.21 -1.71 -7.58
C ASN A 60 13.80 -2.43 -6.35
N SER A 61 14.69 -3.39 -6.60
CA SER A 61 15.28 -4.23 -5.54
C SER A 61 16.10 -3.44 -4.52
N HIS A 62 16.84 -2.42 -4.94
CA HIS A 62 17.66 -1.60 -4.03
C HIS A 62 16.79 -0.77 -3.08
N LEU A 63 15.74 -0.13 -3.59
CA LEU A 63 14.77 0.59 -2.79
C LEU A 63 14.06 -0.35 -1.80
N PHE A 64 13.73 -1.57 -2.25
CA PHE A 64 13.13 -2.58 -1.38
C PHE A 64 14.04 -2.97 -0.22
N GLU A 65 15.36 -3.16 -0.44
CA GLU A 65 16.29 -3.45 0.66
C GLU A 65 16.40 -2.29 1.66
N ALA A 66 16.41 -1.04 1.18
CA ALA A 66 16.35 0.12 2.07
C ALA A 66 15.05 0.13 2.88
N ALA A 67 13.90 -0.21 2.26
CA ALA A 67 12.63 -0.31 2.95
C ALA A 67 12.59 -1.43 4.01
N VAL A 68 13.26 -2.58 3.77
CA VAL A 68 13.45 -3.63 4.78
C VAL A 68 14.20 -3.09 5.99
N SER A 69 15.26 -2.32 5.78
CA SER A 69 16.06 -1.72 6.86
C SER A 69 15.22 -0.74 7.68
N PHE A 70 14.50 0.16 6.99
CA PHE A 70 13.58 1.12 7.61
C PHE A 70 12.47 0.43 8.44
N ALA A 71 11.90 -0.67 7.91
CA ALA A 71 10.86 -1.43 8.60
C ALA A 71 11.39 -2.17 9.85
N ARG A 72 12.68 -2.58 9.87
CA ARG A 72 13.32 -3.15 11.06
C ARG A 72 13.42 -2.16 12.22
N GLU A 73 13.51 -0.88 11.93
CA GLU A 73 13.48 0.20 12.94
C GLU A 73 12.07 0.52 13.44
N GLY A 74 11.05 -0.21 12.96
CA GLY A 74 9.65 -0.03 13.34
C GLY A 74 8.85 0.89 12.39
N GLY A 75 9.45 1.29 11.27
CA GLY A 75 8.77 2.05 10.23
C GLY A 75 7.67 1.23 9.55
N CYS A 76 6.65 1.93 9.04
CA CYS A 76 5.66 1.34 8.16
C CYS A 76 6.03 1.64 6.71
N VAL A 77 5.86 0.67 5.83
CA VAL A 77 6.18 0.77 4.40
C VAL A 77 4.97 0.43 3.54
N ASP A 78 4.88 1.01 2.36
CA ASP A 78 3.74 0.81 1.47
C ASP A 78 4.18 0.31 0.09
N PHE A 79 3.63 -0.85 -0.27
CA PHE A 79 3.76 -1.42 -1.61
C PHE A 79 2.76 -0.80 -2.57
N THR A 80 3.11 -0.75 -3.84
CA THR A 80 2.17 -0.39 -4.91
C THR A 80 1.77 -1.64 -5.68
N GLY A 81 0.46 -1.88 -5.75
CA GLY A 81 -0.09 -2.98 -6.53
C GLY A 81 -0.01 -2.73 -8.02
N ASN A 82 0.35 -3.76 -8.78
CA ASN A 82 0.50 -3.70 -10.22
C ASN A 82 -0.39 -4.76 -10.91
N GLU A 83 -1.32 -4.32 -11.78
CA GLU A 83 -2.20 -5.25 -12.50
C GLU A 83 -1.48 -6.11 -13.54
N ASP A 84 -0.34 -5.68 -14.04
CA ASP A 84 0.43 -6.37 -15.09
C ASP A 84 1.87 -6.70 -14.66
N ILE A 85 2.04 -7.13 -13.41
CA ILE A 85 3.35 -7.44 -12.84
C ILE A 85 4.08 -8.53 -13.64
N ASP A 86 3.36 -9.48 -14.26
CA ASP A 86 3.95 -10.58 -15.04
C ASP A 86 4.69 -10.09 -16.30
N SER A 87 4.21 -9.01 -16.91
CA SER A 87 4.90 -8.35 -18.02
C SER A 87 5.98 -7.41 -17.50
N TRP A 88 5.67 -6.70 -16.42
CA TRP A 88 6.50 -5.64 -15.85
C TRP A 88 7.82 -6.17 -15.28
N GLU A 89 7.79 -7.27 -14.52
CA GLU A 89 9.00 -7.89 -13.94
C GLU A 89 10.01 -8.41 -15.00
N LYS A 90 9.59 -8.57 -16.25
CA LYS A 90 10.48 -8.98 -17.33
C LYS A 90 11.34 -7.85 -17.88
N ILE A 91 10.93 -6.62 -17.64
CA ILE A 91 11.54 -5.41 -18.22
C ILE A 91 11.98 -4.40 -17.15
N THR A 92 11.63 -4.63 -15.90
CA THR A 92 12.01 -3.80 -14.75
C THR A 92 12.57 -4.66 -13.63
N ASP A 93 13.16 -4.00 -12.63
CA ASP A 93 13.62 -4.62 -11.36
C ASP A 93 12.57 -4.50 -10.25
N GLU A 94 11.29 -4.37 -10.62
CA GLU A 94 10.19 -4.25 -9.64
C GLU A 94 10.02 -5.55 -8.84
N VAL A 95 9.92 -5.41 -7.52
CA VAL A 95 9.69 -6.54 -6.61
C VAL A 95 8.18 -6.80 -6.52
N ARG A 96 7.74 -8.02 -6.84
CA ARG A 96 6.34 -8.41 -6.63
C ARG A 96 5.91 -8.17 -5.21
N VAL A 97 4.72 -7.63 -5.01
CA VAL A 97 4.15 -7.34 -3.69
C VAL A 97 4.14 -8.60 -2.81
N CYS A 98 3.60 -9.71 -3.31
CA CYS A 98 3.49 -10.95 -2.53
C CYS A 98 4.86 -11.49 -2.10
N THR A 99 5.85 -11.49 -3.00
CA THR A 99 7.22 -11.91 -2.69
C THR A 99 7.91 -10.92 -1.75
N GLY A 100 7.69 -9.62 -1.92
CA GLY A 100 8.18 -8.59 -1.01
C GLY A 100 7.63 -8.75 0.41
N ILE A 101 6.33 -8.99 0.56
CA ILE A 101 5.71 -9.27 1.87
C ILE A 101 6.31 -10.52 2.51
N ARG A 102 6.48 -11.61 1.75
CA ARG A 102 7.15 -12.82 2.24
C ARG A 102 8.54 -12.48 2.80
N ARG A 103 9.34 -11.73 2.03
CA ARG A 103 10.69 -11.32 2.43
C ARG A 103 10.69 -10.42 3.69
N LEU A 104 9.71 -9.51 3.84
CA LEU A 104 9.56 -8.73 5.07
C LEU A 104 9.30 -9.64 6.29
N LEU A 105 8.39 -10.60 6.15
CA LEU A 105 8.06 -11.55 7.22
C LEU A 105 9.26 -12.43 7.58
N ASP A 106 9.97 -12.95 6.59
CA ASP A 106 11.18 -13.77 6.78
C ASP A 106 12.33 -12.96 7.43
N ALA A 107 12.36 -11.64 7.20
CA ALA A 107 13.25 -10.70 7.87
C ALA A 107 12.83 -10.33 9.31
N GLY A 108 11.72 -10.91 9.81
CA GLY A 108 11.17 -10.67 11.15
C GLY A 108 10.38 -9.36 11.30
N ILE A 109 10.01 -8.72 10.18
CA ILE A 109 9.18 -7.51 10.20
C ILE A 109 7.75 -7.89 10.62
N SER A 110 7.17 -7.09 11.51
CA SER A 110 5.79 -7.29 11.97
C SER A 110 4.79 -7.20 10.82
N GLU A 111 3.80 -8.09 10.81
CA GLU A 111 2.66 -8.06 9.88
C GLU A 111 1.84 -6.76 9.94
N ASN A 112 2.09 -5.92 10.94
CA ASN A 112 1.44 -4.63 11.09
C ASN A 112 2.19 -3.48 10.40
N ASN A 113 3.42 -3.70 9.91
CA ASN A 113 4.30 -2.64 9.46
C ASN A 113 4.35 -2.48 7.94
N PHE A 114 3.43 -3.06 7.22
CA PHE A 114 3.31 -2.86 5.78
C PHE A 114 1.86 -2.68 5.33
N THR A 115 1.69 -1.96 4.23
CA THR A 115 0.43 -1.75 3.53
C THR A 115 0.60 -2.00 2.04
N ILE A 116 -0.52 -2.10 1.34
CA ILE A 116 -0.57 -2.12 -0.13
C ILE A 116 -1.51 -1.01 -0.57
N SER A 117 -1.06 -0.13 -1.44
CA SER A 117 -1.87 0.86 -2.14
C SER A 117 -1.96 0.56 -3.63
N SER A 118 -2.95 1.13 -4.31
CA SER A 118 -3.16 0.88 -5.74
C SER A 118 -2.52 1.90 -6.66
N ASP A 119 -2.06 3.02 -6.12
CA ASP A 119 -1.76 4.22 -6.90
C ASP A 119 -2.89 4.55 -7.90
N GLY A 120 -4.13 4.27 -7.47
CA GLY A 120 -5.32 4.37 -8.31
C GLY A 120 -5.51 5.77 -8.86
N GLN A 121 -5.82 5.86 -10.17
CA GLN A 121 -5.87 7.09 -10.96
C GLN A 121 -4.49 7.77 -11.18
N GLY A 122 -3.41 7.19 -10.64
CA GLY A 122 -2.04 7.61 -10.92
C GLY A 122 -1.63 7.27 -12.36
N SER A 123 -0.68 8.04 -12.91
CA SER A 123 -0.12 7.78 -14.23
C SER A 123 0.89 6.63 -14.15
N LEU A 124 0.67 5.58 -14.92
CA LEU A 124 1.60 4.46 -15.05
C LEU A 124 2.26 4.48 -16.45
N PRO A 125 3.59 4.45 -16.57
CA PRO A 125 4.23 4.31 -17.86
C PRO A 125 3.88 2.95 -18.46
N ARG A 126 3.66 2.91 -19.77
CA ARG A 126 3.44 1.68 -20.54
C ARG A 126 4.63 1.42 -21.44
N PHE A 127 5.08 0.17 -21.42
CA PHE A 127 6.20 -0.28 -22.25
C PHE A 127 5.78 -1.45 -23.13
N SER A 128 6.36 -1.55 -24.32
CA SER A 128 6.25 -2.73 -25.16
C SER A 128 6.99 -3.92 -24.53
N PRO A 129 6.77 -5.14 -25.03
CA PRO A 129 7.57 -6.31 -24.60
C PRO A 129 9.08 -6.18 -24.84
N SER A 130 9.49 -5.24 -25.71
CA SER A 130 10.90 -4.91 -25.96
C SER A 130 11.43 -3.78 -25.04
N GLY A 131 10.64 -3.29 -24.10
CA GLY A 131 11.02 -2.22 -23.18
C GLY A 131 10.93 -0.80 -23.75
N GLN A 132 10.30 -0.60 -24.91
CA GLN A 132 10.09 0.74 -25.47
C GLN A 132 8.86 1.41 -24.83
N TYR A 133 9.00 2.68 -24.46
CA TYR A 133 7.91 3.48 -23.93
C TYR A 133 6.81 3.68 -24.98
N GLU A 134 5.56 3.31 -24.63
CA GLU A 134 4.37 3.41 -25.51
C GLU A 134 3.37 4.47 -25.05
N GLY A 135 3.59 5.09 -23.90
CA GLY A 135 2.69 6.11 -23.37
C GLY A 135 2.35 5.92 -21.90
N LEU A 136 1.27 6.56 -21.45
CA LEU A 136 0.78 6.47 -20.07
C LEU A 136 -0.49 5.63 -20.00
N GLY A 137 -0.55 4.75 -19.01
CA GLY A 137 -1.75 4.11 -18.51
C GLY A 137 -2.25 4.79 -17.25
N ILE A 138 -3.31 4.24 -16.69
CA ILE A 138 -3.92 4.72 -15.43
C ILE A 138 -3.98 3.55 -14.46
N GLY A 139 -3.47 3.77 -13.25
CA GLY A 139 -3.54 2.82 -12.15
C GLY A 139 -4.98 2.54 -11.74
N LYS A 140 -5.29 1.27 -11.45
CA LYS A 140 -6.64 0.85 -11.07
C LYS A 140 -6.68 0.36 -9.62
N ALA A 141 -7.71 0.76 -8.91
CA ALA A 141 -7.93 0.31 -7.53
C ALA A 141 -8.17 -1.22 -7.42
N SER A 142 -8.55 -1.89 -8.51
CA SER A 142 -8.72 -3.34 -8.58
C SER A 142 -7.43 -4.12 -8.33
N SER A 143 -6.26 -3.50 -8.52
CA SER A 143 -4.96 -4.11 -8.21
C SER A 143 -4.85 -4.60 -6.77
N LEU A 144 -5.48 -3.92 -5.80
CA LEU A 144 -5.43 -4.31 -4.38
C LEU A 144 -5.93 -5.73 -4.12
N LEU A 145 -7.09 -6.09 -4.66
CA LEU A 145 -7.62 -7.44 -4.47
C LEU A 145 -6.79 -8.49 -5.23
N LYS A 146 -6.23 -8.11 -6.39
CA LYS A 146 -5.30 -8.97 -7.12
C LYS A 146 -4.07 -9.29 -6.26
N GLU A 147 -3.45 -8.27 -5.63
CA GLU A 147 -2.28 -8.47 -4.77
C GLU A 147 -2.59 -9.35 -3.55
N VAL A 148 -3.75 -9.16 -2.90
CA VAL A 148 -4.20 -10.05 -1.83
C VAL A 148 -4.31 -11.51 -2.32
N ARG A 149 -4.86 -11.72 -3.52
CA ARG A 149 -4.97 -13.05 -4.11
C ARG A 149 -3.59 -13.66 -4.43
N GLU A 150 -2.67 -12.87 -4.98
CA GLU A 150 -1.29 -13.31 -5.23
C GLU A 150 -0.58 -13.73 -3.92
N CYS A 151 -0.76 -12.98 -2.84
CA CYS A 151 -0.22 -13.34 -1.53
C CYS A 151 -0.70 -14.73 -1.07
N VAL A 152 -1.99 -15.03 -1.25
CA VAL A 152 -2.58 -16.29 -0.81
C VAL A 152 -2.26 -17.44 -1.78
N MET A 153 -2.48 -17.22 -3.08
CA MET A 153 -2.42 -18.30 -4.09
C MET A 153 -0.98 -18.64 -4.49
N ARG A 154 -0.09 -17.67 -4.52
CA ARG A 154 1.29 -17.84 -4.97
C ARG A 154 2.26 -18.06 -3.81
N GLU A 155 2.19 -17.23 -2.78
CA GLU A 155 3.10 -17.29 -1.64
C GLU A 155 2.53 -18.09 -0.45
N HIS A 156 1.30 -18.60 -0.57
CA HIS A 156 0.62 -19.36 0.48
C HIS A 156 0.58 -18.65 1.83
N LEU A 157 0.45 -17.32 1.81
CA LEU A 157 0.25 -16.53 3.02
C LEU A 157 -1.17 -16.73 3.54
N PRO A 158 -1.39 -16.73 4.87
CA PRO A 158 -2.73 -16.72 5.43
C PRO A 158 -3.56 -15.57 4.89
N LEU A 159 -4.83 -15.82 4.53
CA LEU A 159 -5.72 -14.79 3.98
C LEU A 159 -5.84 -13.59 4.92
N GLU A 160 -5.97 -13.84 6.22
CA GLU A 160 -6.08 -12.81 7.25
C GLU A 160 -4.87 -11.88 7.27
N LEU A 161 -3.68 -12.42 7.07
CA LEU A 161 -2.43 -11.66 6.98
C LEU A 161 -2.42 -10.79 5.71
N ALA A 162 -2.74 -11.37 4.56
CA ALA A 162 -2.78 -10.63 3.30
C ALA A 162 -3.83 -9.50 3.34
N LEU A 163 -5.00 -9.75 3.94
CA LEU A 163 -6.05 -8.76 4.10
C LEU A 163 -5.64 -7.60 5.02
N ARG A 164 -4.82 -7.82 6.06
CA ARG A 164 -4.34 -6.73 6.94
C ARG A 164 -3.69 -5.61 6.15
N ALA A 165 -2.90 -5.94 5.13
CA ALA A 165 -2.17 -4.96 4.34
C ALA A 165 -3.09 -3.95 3.62
N VAL A 166 -4.34 -4.30 3.35
CA VAL A 166 -5.33 -3.46 2.65
C VAL A 166 -6.52 -3.05 3.53
N THR A 167 -6.57 -3.48 4.80
CA THR A 167 -7.69 -3.20 5.71
C THR A 167 -7.24 -2.61 7.04
N SER A 168 -6.87 -3.46 8.01
CA SER A 168 -6.57 -3.03 9.37
C SER A 168 -5.27 -2.22 9.48
N ASN A 169 -4.25 -2.51 8.69
CA ASN A 169 -3.00 -1.76 8.73
C ASN A 169 -3.18 -0.32 8.25
N PRO A 170 -3.73 -0.04 7.04
CA PRO A 170 -3.97 1.34 6.64
C PRO A 170 -4.95 2.05 7.56
N ALA A 171 -5.99 1.37 8.06
CA ALA A 171 -6.93 1.96 9.02
C ALA A 171 -6.23 2.40 10.30
N ARG A 172 -5.34 1.58 10.87
CA ARG A 172 -4.55 1.89 12.06
C ARG A 172 -3.57 3.05 11.80
N ILE A 173 -2.80 2.98 10.71
CA ILE A 173 -1.80 3.99 10.35
C ILE A 173 -2.48 5.36 10.14
N LEU A 174 -3.61 5.38 9.46
CA LEU A 174 -4.35 6.61 9.14
C LEU A 174 -5.36 7.02 10.23
N LYS A 175 -5.41 6.31 11.37
CA LYS A 175 -6.36 6.54 12.49
C LYS A 175 -7.82 6.57 12.03
N LEU A 176 -8.20 5.65 11.13
CA LEU A 176 -9.57 5.46 10.67
C LEU A 176 -10.34 4.57 11.67
N ASN A 177 -10.84 5.16 12.75
CA ASN A 177 -11.33 4.43 13.91
C ASN A 177 -12.58 3.57 13.69
N THR A 178 -13.27 3.73 12.55
CA THR A 178 -14.46 2.96 12.18
C THR A 178 -14.23 2.03 10.98
N LYS A 179 -12.98 1.86 10.57
CA LYS A 179 -12.58 1.07 9.37
C LYS A 179 -11.65 -0.09 9.73
N GLY A 180 -11.50 -1.01 8.79
CA GLY A 180 -10.51 -2.09 8.84
C GLY A 180 -10.94 -3.33 9.63
N HIS A 181 -12.10 -3.31 10.28
CA HIS A 181 -12.65 -4.44 11.03
C HIS A 181 -14.17 -4.55 10.86
N ILE A 182 -14.67 -5.78 10.96
CA ILE A 182 -16.11 -6.04 11.06
C ILE A 182 -16.44 -6.17 12.55
N ALA A 183 -17.00 -5.10 13.12
CA ALA A 183 -17.35 -5.06 14.55
C ALA A 183 -18.53 -4.07 14.79
N PRO A 184 -19.28 -4.23 15.90
CA PRO A 184 -20.28 -3.25 16.28
C PRO A 184 -19.69 -1.84 16.41
N GLY A 185 -20.35 -0.84 15.81
CA GLY A 185 -19.88 0.55 15.80
C GLY A 185 -18.93 0.91 14.66
N TYR A 186 -18.50 -0.08 13.85
CA TYR A 186 -17.73 0.17 12.64
C TYR A 186 -18.64 0.40 11.43
N ASP A 187 -18.09 1.04 10.40
CA ASP A 187 -18.79 1.22 9.14
C ASP A 187 -19.10 -0.14 8.49
N GLY A 188 -20.29 -0.26 7.88
CA GLY A 188 -20.71 -1.47 7.18
C GLY A 188 -20.04 -1.59 5.80
N ASP A 189 -18.71 -1.65 5.78
CA ASP A 189 -17.89 -1.81 4.57
C ASP A 189 -17.42 -3.27 4.48
N ILE A 190 -18.02 -4.04 3.59
CA ILE A 190 -17.83 -5.49 3.51
C ILE A 190 -17.64 -5.93 2.06
N CYS A 191 -16.61 -6.74 1.83
CA CYS A 191 -16.44 -7.46 0.57
C CYS A 191 -16.75 -8.94 0.78
N LEU A 192 -17.62 -9.51 -0.06
CA LEU A 192 -17.84 -10.95 -0.16
C LEU A 192 -17.05 -11.49 -1.33
N LEU A 193 -16.24 -12.51 -1.07
CA LEU A 193 -15.38 -13.14 -2.06
C LEU A 193 -15.81 -14.59 -2.28
N HIS A 194 -15.58 -15.11 -3.46
CA HIS A 194 -15.67 -16.54 -3.71
C HIS A 194 -14.59 -17.28 -2.91
N LYS A 195 -15.00 -18.29 -2.13
CA LYS A 195 -14.13 -18.99 -1.18
C LYS A 195 -12.82 -19.50 -1.79
N ASP A 196 -12.90 -20.18 -2.92
CA ASP A 196 -11.76 -20.85 -3.50
C ASP A 196 -10.90 -19.96 -4.40
N SER A 197 -11.54 -19.04 -5.12
CA SER A 197 -10.86 -18.17 -6.08
C SER A 197 -10.49 -16.79 -5.54
N LEU A 198 -11.06 -16.39 -4.40
CA LEU A 198 -10.99 -15.05 -3.82
C LEU A 198 -11.38 -13.93 -4.82
N LEU A 199 -12.17 -14.28 -5.84
CA LEU A 199 -12.73 -13.29 -6.76
C LEU A 199 -13.87 -12.54 -6.08
N LEU A 200 -13.99 -11.25 -6.42
CA LEU A 200 -15.01 -10.38 -5.88
C LEU A 200 -16.41 -10.85 -6.30
N HIS A 201 -17.31 -11.00 -5.34
CA HIS A 201 -18.72 -11.29 -5.57
C HIS A 201 -19.60 -10.07 -5.25
N THR A 202 -19.47 -9.51 -4.04
CA THR A 202 -20.31 -8.38 -3.60
C THR A 202 -19.46 -7.35 -2.84
N VAL A 203 -19.74 -6.08 -3.06
CA VAL A 203 -19.20 -4.96 -2.27
C VAL A 203 -20.35 -4.23 -1.61
N ILE A 204 -20.23 -4.05 -0.31
CA ILE A 204 -21.11 -3.21 0.50
C ILE A 204 -20.27 -2.05 1.03
N ALA A 205 -20.72 -0.82 0.86
CA ALA A 205 -20.08 0.37 1.39
C ALA A 205 -21.08 1.15 2.22
N LYS A 206 -20.76 1.40 3.49
CA LYS A 206 -21.65 2.03 4.47
C LYS A 206 -23.06 1.41 4.50
N GLY A 207 -23.12 0.07 4.45
CA GLY A 207 -24.37 -0.68 4.44
C GLY A 207 -25.14 -0.71 3.12
N ARG A 208 -24.64 -0.04 2.07
CA ARG A 208 -25.26 -0.03 0.74
C ARG A 208 -24.51 -0.97 -0.20
N VAL A 209 -25.26 -1.81 -0.93
CA VAL A 209 -24.66 -2.67 -1.96
C VAL A 209 -24.21 -1.80 -3.14
N MET A 210 -22.94 -1.90 -3.48
CA MET A 210 -22.30 -1.17 -4.59
C MET A 210 -22.02 -2.08 -5.77
N VAL A 211 -21.66 -3.34 -5.48
CA VAL A 211 -21.43 -4.40 -6.48
C VAL A 211 -22.20 -5.64 -6.05
N ARG A 212 -22.88 -6.31 -6.97
CA ARG A 212 -23.56 -7.58 -6.74
C ARG A 212 -23.25 -8.56 -7.87
N ASN A 213 -22.91 -9.80 -7.51
CA ASN A 213 -22.53 -10.84 -8.48
C ASN A 213 -21.45 -10.33 -9.47
N SER A 214 -20.47 -9.62 -8.96
CA SER A 214 -19.37 -9.01 -9.71
C SER A 214 -19.79 -7.90 -10.69
N VAL A 215 -21.05 -7.44 -10.65
CA VAL A 215 -21.58 -6.37 -11.49
C VAL A 215 -21.81 -5.11 -10.65
N PRO A 216 -21.27 -3.94 -11.06
CA PRO A 216 -21.54 -2.68 -10.37
C PRO A 216 -23.02 -2.30 -10.43
N GLU A 217 -23.65 -2.08 -9.24
CA GLU A 217 -25.01 -1.52 -9.11
C GLU A 217 -24.98 0.03 -9.02
N VAL A 218 -23.86 0.57 -8.56
CA VAL A 218 -23.65 2.02 -8.45
C VAL A 218 -22.39 2.37 -9.20
N ARG A 219 -22.49 3.39 -10.04
CA ARG A 219 -21.37 3.93 -10.80
C ARG A 219 -21.09 5.36 -10.38
N GLY A 220 -19.83 5.76 -10.44
CA GLY A 220 -19.41 7.14 -10.26
C GLY A 220 -19.76 8.00 -11.48
N THR A 221 -19.51 9.30 -11.34
CA THR A 221 -19.84 10.28 -12.41
C THR A 221 -19.08 10.01 -13.72
N PHE A 222 -17.92 9.36 -13.63
CA PHE A 222 -17.00 9.12 -14.75
C PHE A 222 -16.77 7.63 -15.06
N GLU A 223 -17.67 6.74 -14.58
CA GLU A 223 -17.58 5.28 -14.77
C GLU A 223 -18.71 4.73 -15.66
#